data_b133647a1fa28a22a6684b715fec5092
#
_entry.id   b133647a1fa28a22a6684b715fec5092
#
_cell.length_a   1.000
_cell.length_b   1.000
_cell.length_c   1.000
_cell.angle_alpha   90.00
_cell.angle_beta   90.00
_cell.angle_gamma   90.00
#
_symmetry.space_group_name_H-M   'P 1'
#
loop_
_entity.id
_entity.type
_entity.pdbx_description
1 polymer ?
#
loop_
_entity_poly.entity_id
_entity_poly.type
_entity_poly.pdbx_seq_one_letter_code
_entity_poly.pdbx_strand_id
1 'polypeptide(L)'
;MRVLAISGSLRRDSHNSKLLRAAADLLPSPAELEIFEGLREVPPYDADDDVEPAPEAVRRLREAIASADAILIATPEYNSSIPGQLKNALDWASRPVGAGALMGKPVAVIGASTGSFGAVWAQAELRKVLGASGARVIDRELPVSKADEAFDEAGHLKDHELRERLGETLAELVSEAEQDAAARARVAA
;
A
#
# COMPACT_ATOMS: atom_id res chain seq x y z
N MET A 1 9.24 10.23 9.84
CA MET A 1 9.03 8.90 9.21
C MET A 1 8.07 9.07 8.05
N ARG A 2 8.36 8.46 6.90
CA ARG A 2 7.57 8.61 5.67
C ARG A 2 6.87 7.29 5.33
N VAL A 3 5.53 7.32 5.28
CA VAL A 3 4.69 6.20 4.84
C VAL A 3 4.21 6.49 3.42
N LEU A 4 4.60 5.65 2.46
CA LEU A 4 4.10 5.74 1.08
C LEU A 4 2.75 5.05 0.98
N ALA A 5 1.72 5.77 0.54
CA ALA A 5 0.38 5.23 0.34
C ALA A 5 0.11 4.99 -1.16
N ILE A 6 -0.34 3.79 -1.52
CA ILE A 6 -0.65 3.43 -2.90
C ILE A 6 -2.12 3.01 -3.00
N SER A 7 -2.91 3.74 -3.80
CA SER A 7 -4.26 3.30 -4.16
C SER A 7 -4.23 2.36 -5.35
N GLY A 8 -4.70 1.13 -5.20
CA GLY A 8 -4.84 0.18 -6.31
C GLY A 8 -5.94 0.57 -7.31
N SER A 9 -6.76 1.56 -6.98
CA SER A 9 -7.84 2.02 -7.85
C SER A 9 -7.42 3.24 -8.66
N LEU A 10 -7.64 3.19 -9.97
CA LEU A 10 -7.41 4.31 -10.88
C LEU A 10 -8.61 5.25 -11.05
N ARG A 11 -9.72 5.00 -10.33
CA ARG A 11 -10.90 5.87 -10.41
C ARG A 11 -10.63 7.20 -9.72
N ARG A 12 -11.12 8.31 -10.29
CA ARG A 12 -11.02 9.65 -9.70
C ARG A 12 -11.64 9.69 -8.29
N ASP A 13 -12.85 9.16 -8.13
CA ASP A 13 -13.58 9.13 -6.86
C ASP A 13 -13.47 7.73 -6.21
N SER A 14 -12.25 7.26 -6.03
CA SER A 14 -11.97 5.94 -5.47
C SER A 14 -12.25 5.89 -3.97
N HIS A 15 -13.02 4.89 -3.52
CA HIS A 15 -13.20 4.60 -2.10
C HIS A 15 -11.87 4.19 -1.43
N ASN A 16 -10.96 3.56 -2.16
CA ASN A 16 -9.64 3.23 -1.65
C ASN A 16 -8.75 4.47 -1.47
N SER A 17 -8.87 5.46 -2.36
CA SER A 17 -8.20 6.75 -2.16
C SER A 17 -8.81 7.55 -1.00
N LYS A 18 -10.13 7.43 -0.75
CA LYS A 18 -10.77 8.00 0.44
C LYS A 18 -10.26 7.32 1.71
N LEU A 19 -10.14 5.98 1.68
CA LEU A 19 -9.62 5.20 2.81
C LEU A 19 -8.18 5.59 3.16
N LEU A 20 -7.32 5.85 2.17
CA LEU A 20 -5.96 6.34 2.40
C LEU A 20 -5.93 7.75 3.02
N ARG A 21 -6.86 8.64 2.64
CA ARG A 21 -6.96 9.96 3.30
C ARG A 21 -7.42 9.83 4.75
N ALA A 22 -8.44 9.00 5.01
CA ALA A 22 -8.86 8.70 6.38
C ALA A 22 -7.74 8.05 7.22
N ALA A 23 -6.86 7.28 6.60
CA ALA A 23 -5.67 6.73 7.26
C ALA A 23 -4.65 7.83 7.62
N ALA A 24 -4.51 8.87 6.81
CA ALA A 24 -3.59 9.98 7.11
C ALA A 24 -3.97 10.69 8.42
N ASP A 25 -5.27 10.84 8.69
CA ASP A 25 -5.77 11.50 9.91
C ASP A 25 -5.56 10.66 11.18
N LEU A 26 -5.36 9.35 11.03
CA LEU A 26 -5.16 8.39 12.13
C LEU A 26 -3.69 7.96 12.28
N LEU A 27 -2.81 8.42 11.41
CA LEU A 27 -1.41 8.01 11.42
C LEU A 27 -0.70 8.55 12.68
N PRO A 28 0.00 7.70 13.46
CA PRO A 28 0.74 8.16 14.64
C PRO A 28 1.82 9.19 14.29
N SER A 29 1.86 10.31 15.04
CA SER A 29 2.95 11.30 14.93
C SER A 29 4.28 10.69 15.43
N PRO A 30 5.43 10.98 14.81
CA PRO A 30 5.68 11.96 13.75
C PRO A 30 5.68 11.38 12.31
N ALA A 31 4.95 10.30 12.07
CA ALA A 31 4.87 9.73 10.72
C ALA A 31 3.98 10.59 9.81
N GLU A 32 4.36 10.69 8.54
CA GLU A 32 3.62 11.41 7.49
C GLU A 32 3.28 10.46 6.35
N LEU A 33 2.07 10.59 5.81
CA LEU A 33 1.56 9.78 4.71
C LEU A 33 1.62 10.56 3.41
N GLU A 34 2.30 9.99 2.41
CA GLU A 34 2.40 10.54 1.06
C GLU A 34 1.73 9.59 0.06
N ILE A 35 0.76 10.10 -0.70
CA ILE A 35 0.05 9.30 -1.70
C ILE A 35 0.83 9.29 -3.02
N PHE A 36 1.10 8.10 -3.55
CA PHE A 36 1.69 7.91 -4.87
C PHE A 36 0.64 8.08 -5.96
N GLU A 37 0.78 9.09 -6.79
CA GLU A 37 -0.17 9.42 -7.85
C GLU A 37 0.17 8.81 -9.22
N GLY A 38 1.35 8.21 -9.37
CA GLY A 38 1.90 7.73 -10.64
C GLY A 38 1.45 6.34 -11.09
N LEU A 39 0.55 5.65 -10.38
CA LEU A 39 0.22 4.24 -10.68
C LEU A 39 -0.31 4.02 -12.11
N ARG A 40 -1.10 4.96 -12.64
CA ARG A 40 -1.68 4.88 -14.00
C ARG A 40 -0.62 4.90 -15.10
N GLU A 41 0.50 5.54 -14.84
CA GLU A 41 1.56 5.80 -15.81
C GLU A 41 2.55 4.64 -15.95
N VAL A 42 2.51 3.70 -15.01
CA VAL A 42 3.40 2.53 -15.03
C VAL A 42 3.03 1.65 -16.23
N PRO A 43 3.95 1.44 -17.21
CA PRO A 43 3.67 0.65 -18.40
C PRO A 43 3.44 -0.83 -18.06
N PRO A 44 2.83 -1.62 -18.94
CA PRO A 44 2.80 -3.07 -18.78
C PRO A 44 4.22 -3.61 -18.56
N TYR A 45 4.35 -4.57 -17.62
CA TYR A 45 5.64 -5.19 -17.36
C TYR A 45 6.06 -6.06 -18.55
N ASP A 46 7.24 -5.78 -19.05
CA ASP A 46 7.93 -6.61 -20.00
C ASP A 46 9.39 -6.78 -19.52
N ALA A 47 9.86 -8.01 -19.49
CA ALA A 47 11.22 -8.30 -19.06
C ALA A 47 12.27 -7.73 -20.02
N ASP A 48 11.94 -7.54 -21.29
CA ASP A 48 12.84 -6.95 -22.30
C ASP A 48 13.03 -5.44 -22.06
N ASP A 49 12.06 -4.80 -21.41
CA ASP A 49 12.09 -3.38 -21.02
C ASP A 49 12.67 -3.15 -19.61
N ASP A 50 12.94 -4.23 -18.84
CA ASP A 50 13.54 -4.12 -17.49
C ASP A 50 15.07 -4.00 -17.58
N VAL A 51 15.49 -2.93 -18.22
CA VAL A 51 16.89 -2.55 -18.46
C VAL A 51 17.16 -1.13 -17.96
N GLU A 52 18.43 -0.78 -17.72
CA GLU A 52 18.78 0.59 -17.33
C GLU A 52 19.08 1.46 -18.58
N PRO A 53 18.51 2.70 -18.63
CA PRO A 53 17.58 3.26 -17.64
C PRO A 53 16.16 2.69 -17.78
N ALA A 54 15.55 2.32 -16.66
CA ALA A 54 14.15 1.86 -16.64
C ALA A 54 13.17 2.97 -17.09
N PRO A 55 11.97 2.61 -17.60
CA PRO A 55 10.94 3.61 -17.93
C PRO A 55 10.71 4.61 -16.79
N GLU A 56 10.52 5.89 -17.12
CA GLU A 56 10.43 7.00 -16.15
C GLU A 56 9.42 6.74 -15.03
N ALA A 57 8.22 6.24 -15.36
CA ALA A 57 7.19 5.94 -14.37
C ALA A 57 7.59 4.79 -13.43
N VAL A 58 8.34 3.81 -13.93
CA VAL A 58 8.89 2.69 -13.15
C VAL A 58 9.97 3.21 -12.19
N ARG A 59 10.87 4.05 -12.68
CA ARG A 59 11.92 4.65 -11.86
C ARG A 59 11.31 5.46 -10.71
N ARG A 60 10.31 6.32 -11.01
CA ARG A 60 9.58 7.08 -9.97
C ARG A 60 8.91 6.18 -8.95
N LEU A 61 8.28 5.07 -9.38
CA LEU A 61 7.68 4.10 -8.47
C LEU A 61 8.73 3.46 -7.55
N ARG A 62 9.82 2.97 -8.12
CA ARG A 62 10.92 2.34 -7.38
C ARG A 62 11.56 3.31 -6.39
N GLU A 63 11.79 4.56 -6.79
CA GLU A 63 12.34 5.62 -5.94
C GLU A 63 11.41 5.98 -4.79
N ALA A 64 10.09 6.11 -5.06
CA ALA A 64 9.08 6.37 -4.03
C ALA A 64 9.05 5.25 -2.98
N ILE A 65 9.05 3.99 -3.42
CA ILE A 65 9.09 2.82 -2.52
C ILE A 65 10.42 2.78 -1.75
N ALA A 66 11.55 2.95 -2.41
CA ALA A 66 12.87 2.87 -1.79
C ALA A 66 13.06 3.92 -0.70
N SER A 67 12.60 5.16 -0.93
CA SER A 67 12.72 6.29 -0.01
C SER A 67 11.72 6.29 1.14
N ALA A 68 10.68 5.45 1.10
CA ALA A 68 9.71 5.31 2.19
C ALA A 68 10.24 4.41 3.31
N ASP A 69 9.85 4.69 4.54
CA ASP A 69 10.13 3.84 5.70
C ASP A 69 9.15 2.67 5.77
N ALA A 70 7.91 2.88 5.35
CA ALA A 70 6.84 1.88 5.29
C ALA A 70 5.89 2.16 4.11
N ILE A 71 5.02 1.19 3.79
CA ILE A 71 4.07 1.28 2.68
C ILE A 71 2.67 0.92 3.17
N LEU A 72 1.67 1.70 2.79
CA LEU A 72 0.25 1.40 2.99
C LEU A 72 -0.42 1.22 1.62
N ILE A 73 -1.00 0.05 1.34
CA ILE A 73 -1.68 -0.19 0.06
C ILE A 73 -3.17 -0.41 0.31
N ALA A 74 -4.01 0.43 -0.33
CA ALA A 74 -5.45 0.26 -0.35
C ALA A 74 -5.89 -0.35 -1.68
N THR A 75 -6.49 -1.54 -1.65
CA THR A 75 -6.90 -2.26 -2.85
C THR A 75 -8.42 -2.37 -2.99
N PRO A 76 -9.01 -2.06 -4.15
CA PRO A 76 -10.32 -2.56 -4.52
C PRO A 76 -10.22 -4.04 -4.88
N GLU A 77 -11.37 -4.66 -5.08
CA GLU A 77 -11.47 -6.04 -5.54
C GLU A 77 -12.14 -6.11 -6.91
N TYR A 78 -11.46 -6.69 -7.88
CA TYR A 78 -12.00 -6.93 -9.21
C TYR A 78 -11.91 -8.43 -9.52
N ASN A 79 -13.07 -9.06 -9.72
CA ASN A 79 -13.16 -10.50 -10.00
C ASN A 79 -12.43 -11.36 -8.92
N SER A 80 -12.67 -11.03 -7.63
CA SER A 80 -12.06 -11.70 -6.47
C SER A 80 -10.52 -11.62 -6.41
N SER A 81 -9.92 -10.60 -7.04
CA SER A 81 -8.47 -10.41 -7.12
C SER A 81 -8.10 -8.94 -7.07
N ILE A 82 -6.79 -8.66 -7.03
CA ILE A 82 -6.23 -7.31 -7.09
C ILE A 82 -6.36 -6.73 -8.50
N PRO A 83 -6.44 -5.38 -8.63
CA PRO A 83 -6.44 -4.74 -9.94
C PRO A 83 -5.19 -5.07 -10.75
N GLY A 84 -5.34 -5.34 -12.05
CA GLY A 84 -4.23 -5.65 -12.94
C GLY A 84 -3.13 -4.59 -12.92
N GLN A 85 -3.49 -3.30 -12.87
CA GLN A 85 -2.52 -2.20 -12.82
C GLN A 85 -1.72 -2.18 -11.50
N LEU A 86 -2.36 -2.53 -10.37
CA LEU A 86 -1.63 -2.67 -9.11
C LEU A 86 -0.66 -3.85 -9.17
N LYS A 87 -1.12 -5.01 -9.68
CA LYS A 87 -0.24 -6.17 -9.85
C LYS A 87 0.94 -5.86 -10.74
N ASN A 88 0.69 -5.19 -11.87
CA ASN A 88 1.71 -4.75 -12.81
C ASN A 88 2.78 -3.84 -12.15
N ALA A 89 2.36 -2.88 -11.34
CA ALA A 89 3.29 -2.01 -10.61
C ALA A 89 4.15 -2.80 -9.60
N LEU A 90 3.58 -3.82 -8.94
CA LEU A 90 4.32 -4.68 -8.03
C LEU A 90 5.32 -5.57 -8.77
N ASP A 91 5.01 -6.02 -9.99
CA ASP A 91 5.94 -6.78 -10.82
C ASP A 91 7.19 -5.93 -11.15
N TRP A 92 7.01 -4.67 -11.54
CA TRP A 92 8.10 -3.73 -11.74
C TRP A 92 8.89 -3.43 -10.45
N ALA A 93 8.18 -3.22 -9.32
CA ALA A 93 8.81 -2.88 -8.05
C ALA A 93 9.59 -4.04 -7.41
N SER A 94 9.27 -5.29 -7.77
CA SER A 94 9.95 -6.49 -7.28
C SER A 94 11.28 -6.78 -7.96
N ARG A 95 11.63 -6.01 -8.99
CA ARG A 95 12.88 -6.20 -9.77
C ARG A 95 14.00 -5.26 -9.31
N PRO A 96 15.27 -5.72 -9.43
CA PRO A 96 15.68 -7.10 -9.76
C PRO A 96 15.32 -8.10 -8.65
N VAL A 97 15.16 -9.38 -9.00
CA VAL A 97 14.81 -10.43 -8.02
C VAL A 97 15.83 -10.47 -6.88
N GLY A 98 15.34 -10.46 -5.64
CA GLY A 98 16.18 -10.46 -4.44
C GLY A 98 16.76 -9.09 -4.04
N ALA A 99 16.57 -8.04 -4.86
CA ALA A 99 17.02 -6.67 -4.56
C ALA A 99 16.02 -5.60 -5.02
N GLY A 100 14.77 -5.98 -5.28
CA GLY A 100 13.70 -5.04 -5.64
C GLY A 100 13.36 -4.05 -4.52
N ALA A 101 12.74 -2.94 -4.87
CA ALA A 101 12.44 -1.84 -3.94
C ALA A 101 11.54 -2.27 -2.76
N LEU A 102 10.76 -3.35 -2.92
CA LEU A 102 9.89 -3.92 -1.88
C LEU A 102 10.64 -4.75 -0.84
N MET A 103 11.89 -5.17 -1.12
CA MET A 103 12.62 -6.08 -0.26
C MET A 103 12.79 -5.51 1.16
N GLY A 104 12.31 -6.26 2.15
CA GLY A 104 12.38 -5.91 3.57
C GLY A 104 11.50 -4.73 4.01
N LYS A 105 10.69 -4.12 3.13
CA LYS A 105 9.80 -3.01 3.49
C LYS A 105 8.64 -3.48 4.36
N PRO A 106 8.33 -2.82 5.47
CA PRO A 106 7.07 -3.01 6.20
C PRO A 106 5.90 -2.55 5.32
N VAL A 107 4.90 -3.40 5.15
CA VAL A 107 3.73 -3.10 4.31
C VAL A 107 2.44 -3.49 5.02
N ALA A 108 1.49 -2.57 5.09
CA ALA A 108 0.12 -2.87 5.49
C ALA A 108 -0.83 -2.85 4.27
N VAL A 109 -1.80 -3.75 4.29
CA VAL A 109 -2.82 -3.87 3.25
C VAL A 109 -4.19 -3.60 3.85
N ILE A 110 -4.93 -2.69 3.23
CA ILE A 110 -6.31 -2.36 3.55
C ILE A 110 -7.16 -2.41 2.28
N GLY A 111 -8.48 -2.46 2.39
CA GLY A 111 -9.31 -2.51 1.19
C GLY A 111 -10.73 -2.01 1.41
N ALA A 112 -11.29 -1.38 0.37
CA ALA A 112 -12.66 -0.91 0.33
C ALA A 112 -13.37 -1.35 -0.94
N SER A 113 -14.59 -1.88 -0.80
CA SER A 113 -15.44 -2.32 -1.90
C SER A 113 -16.90 -1.99 -1.60
N THR A 114 -17.69 -1.68 -2.63
CA THR A 114 -19.15 -1.52 -2.51
C THR A 114 -19.87 -2.84 -2.21
N GLY A 115 -19.19 -3.97 -2.43
CA GLY A 115 -19.69 -5.30 -2.07
C GLY A 115 -19.66 -5.56 -0.56
N SER A 116 -20.30 -6.66 -0.16
CA SER A 116 -20.49 -7.03 1.26
C SER A 116 -19.22 -7.52 1.97
N PHE A 117 -18.16 -7.85 1.24
CA PHE A 117 -16.95 -8.47 1.79
C PHE A 117 -15.73 -7.53 1.89
N GLY A 118 -15.87 -6.25 1.50
CA GLY A 118 -14.83 -5.23 1.74
C GLY A 118 -13.47 -5.54 1.11
N ALA A 119 -13.45 -6.18 -0.08
CA ALA A 119 -12.23 -6.55 -0.80
C ALA A 119 -11.33 -7.57 -0.04
N VAL A 120 -11.91 -8.48 0.74
CA VAL A 120 -11.16 -9.42 1.58
C VAL A 120 -10.26 -10.35 0.75
N TRP A 121 -10.76 -10.87 -0.39
CA TRP A 121 -9.95 -11.76 -1.25
C TRP A 121 -8.79 -11.03 -1.93
N ALA A 122 -9.04 -9.81 -2.38
CA ALA A 122 -7.97 -8.97 -2.96
C ALA A 122 -6.90 -8.62 -1.91
N GLN A 123 -7.29 -8.36 -0.66
CA GLN A 123 -6.34 -8.12 0.43
C GLN A 123 -5.49 -9.37 0.71
N ALA A 124 -6.10 -10.55 0.79
CA ALA A 124 -5.40 -11.82 1.00
C ALA A 124 -4.41 -12.11 -0.14
N GLU A 125 -4.83 -11.92 -1.39
CA GLU A 125 -3.95 -12.11 -2.56
C GLU A 125 -2.81 -11.08 -2.57
N LEU A 126 -3.10 -9.82 -2.27
CA LEU A 126 -2.09 -8.76 -2.21
C LEU A 126 -1.01 -9.07 -1.17
N ARG A 127 -1.40 -9.51 0.02
CA ARG A 127 -0.43 -9.93 1.06
C ARG A 127 0.47 -11.07 0.57
N LYS A 128 -0.10 -12.06 -0.13
CA LYS A 128 0.69 -13.14 -0.74
C LYS A 128 1.69 -12.63 -1.76
N VAL A 129 1.26 -11.75 -2.67
CA VAL A 129 2.11 -11.15 -3.71
C VAL A 129 3.26 -10.34 -3.09
N LEU A 130 2.94 -9.50 -2.10
CA LEU A 130 3.94 -8.69 -1.39
C LEU A 130 4.95 -9.54 -0.64
N GLY A 131 4.50 -10.59 0.06
CA GLY A 131 5.40 -11.54 0.73
C GLY A 131 6.33 -12.25 -0.25
N ALA A 132 5.80 -12.68 -1.41
CA ALA A 132 6.62 -13.27 -2.49
C ALA A 132 7.63 -12.27 -3.10
N SER A 133 7.34 -10.97 -3.02
CA SER A 133 8.25 -9.89 -3.45
C SER A 133 9.25 -9.48 -2.36
N GLY A 134 9.27 -10.17 -1.23
CA GLY A 134 10.20 -9.94 -0.12
C GLY A 134 9.80 -8.83 0.86
N ALA A 135 8.59 -8.30 0.77
CA ALA A 135 8.06 -7.35 1.75
C ALA A 135 7.71 -8.04 3.08
N ARG A 136 7.80 -7.30 4.18
CA ARG A 136 7.30 -7.72 5.50
C ARG A 136 5.90 -7.20 5.68
N VAL A 137 4.94 -8.09 5.48
CA VAL A 137 3.53 -7.74 5.46
C VAL A 137 2.94 -7.82 6.87
N ILE A 138 2.28 -6.75 7.31
CA ILE A 138 1.53 -6.73 8.57
C ILE A 138 0.36 -7.72 8.45
N ASP A 139 0.23 -8.61 9.42
CA ASP A 139 -0.81 -9.65 9.42
C ASP A 139 -2.14 -9.13 10.00
N ARG A 140 -2.66 -8.10 9.35
CA ARG A 140 -3.97 -7.51 9.65
C ARG A 140 -4.79 -7.35 8.39
N GLU A 141 -6.10 -7.41 8.53
CA GLU A 141 -7.07 -7.15 7.47
C GLU A 141 -8.00 -6.01 7.88
N LEU A 142 -8.28 -5.11 6.94
CA LEU A 142 -9.30 -4.07 7.11
C LEU A 142 -10.26 -4.09 5.92
N PRO A 143 -11.26 -4.99 5.92
CA PRO A 143 -12.27 -5.04 4.87
C PRO A 143 -13.35 -3.96 5.11
N VAL A 144 -13.32 -2.89 4.33
CA VAL A 144 -14.38 -1.86 4.34
C VAL A 144 -15.44 -2.22 3.30
N SER A 145 -16.51 -2.86 3.76
CA SER A 145 -17.68 -3.19 2.93
C SER A 145 -18.60 -1.98 2.72
N LYS A 146 -19.50 -2.05 1.73
CA LYS A 146 -20.46 -0.98 1.41
C LYS A 146 -19.78 0.40 1.37
N ALA A 147 -18.68 0.48 0.67
CA ALA A 147 -17.77 1.63 0.70
C ALA A 147 -18.41 2.94 0.20
N ASP A 148 -19.51 2.87 -0.54
CA ASP A 148 -20.37 4.00 -0.92
C ASP A 148 -21.07 4.66 0.27
N GLU A 149 -21.32 3.92 1.34
CA GLU A 149 -21.98 4.38 2.57
C GLU A 149 -21.00 4.54 3.76
N ALA A 150 -19.77 4.04 3.63
CA ALA A 150 -18.84 3.88 4.75
C ALA A 150 -18.20 5.18 5.25
N PHE A 151 -18.21 6.25 4.43
CA PHE A 151 -17.59 7.53 4.77
C PHE A 151 -18.60 8.62 5.03
N ASP A 152 -18.29 9.53 5.96
CA ASP A 152 -19.04 10.77 6.18
C ASP A 152 -18.67 11.85 5.14
N GLU A 153 -19.30 13.03 5.24
CA GLU A 153 -19.06 14.18 4.34
C GLU A 153 -17.62 14.72 4.44
N ALA A 154 -16.98 14.55 5.59
CA ALA A 154 -15.59 14.94 5.82
C ALA A 154 -14.57 13.90 5.31
N GLY A 155 -15.05 12.69 4.92
CA GLY A 155 -14.20 11.60 4.42
C GLY A 155 -13.73 10.63 5.49
N HIS A 156 -14.18 10.74 6.74
CA HIS A 156 -13.84 9.79 7.80
C HIS A 156 -14.72 8.55 7.73
N LEU A 157 -14.19 7.41 8.16
CA LEU A 157 -14.99 6.20 8.35
C LEU A 157 -16.06 6.46 9.42
N LYS A 158 -17.34 6.17 9.11
CA LYS A 158 -18.46 6.31 10.07
C LYS A 158 -18.40 5.29 11.19
N ASP A 159 -17.99 4.07 10.86
CA ASP A 159 -17.91 2.95 11.79
C ASP A 159 -16.71 3.13 12.73
N HIS A 160 -16.98 3.14 14.04
CA HIS A 160 -15.97 3.34 15.08
C HIS A 160 -15.00 2.16 15.16
N GLU A 161 -15.49 0.93 15.03
CA GLU A 161 -14.67 -0.28 15.08
C GLU A 161 -13.70 -0.32 13.90
N LEU A 162 -14.16 0.04 12.68
CA LEU A 162 -13.28 0.13 11.52
C LEU A 162 -12.21 1.24 11.69
N ARG A 163 -12.55 2.35 12.33
CA ARG A 163 -11.56 3.40 12.64
C ARG A 163 -10.51 2.93 13.64
N GLU A 164 -10.93 2.24 14.70
CA GLU A 164 -10.00 1.67 15.69
C GLU A 164 -9.07 0.65 15.04
N ARG A 165 -9.61 -0.29 14.27
CA ARG A 165 -8.82 -1.28 13.53
C ARG A 165 -7.85 -0.66 12.52
N LEU A 166 -8.25 0.42 11.84
CA LEU A 166 -7.36 1.17 10.97
C LEU A 166 -6.22 1.80 11.77
N GLY A 167 -6.55 2.46 12.90
CA GLY A 167 -5.55 3.04 13.81
C GLY A 167 -4.56 2.01 14.33
N GLU A 168 -5.02 0.83 14.75
CA GLU A 168 -4.16 -0.28 15.18
C GLU A 168 -3.24 -0.77 14.04
N THR A 169 -3.77 -0.90 12.83
CA THR A 169 -2.98 -1.30 11.66
C THR A 169 -1.87 -0.30 11.36
N LEU A 170 -2.18 0.99 11.45
CA LEU A 170 -1.20 2.07 11.23
C LEU A 170 -0.16 2.13 12.35
N ALA A 171 -0.57 1.94 13.60
CA ALA A 171 0.35 1.91 14.73
C ALA A 171 1.34 0.75 14.62
N GLU A 172 0.88 -0.44 14.21
CA GLU A 172 1.74 -1.60 13.96
C GLU A 172 2.71 -1.36 12.81
N LEU A 173 2.23 -0.79 11.70
CA LEU A 173 3.06 -0.43 10.54
C LEU A 173 4.18 0.56 10.92
N VAL A 174 3.86 1.59 11.70
CA VAL A 174 4.83 2.58 12.19
C VAL A 174 5.84 1.92 13.12
N SER A 175 5.39 1.09 14.06
CA SER A 175 6.26 0.36 14.99
C SER A 175 7.28 -0.54 14.27
N GLU A 176 6.85 -1.28 13.24
CA GLU A 176 7.73 -2.11 12.41
C GLU A 176 8.79 -1.26 11.68
N ALA A 177 8.42 -0.10 11.17
CA ALA A 177 9.35 0.80 10.49
C ALA A 177 10.36 1.43 11.46
N GLU A 178 9.95 1.76 12.70
CA GLU A 178 10.83 2.26 13.75
C GLU A 178 11.87 1.22 14.18
N GLN A 179 11.45 -0.03 14.32
CA GLN A 179 12.35 -1.14 14.64
C GLN A 179 13.42 -1.31 13.57
N ASP A 180 13.04 -1.19 12.27
CA ASP A 180 13.99 -1.24 11.16
C ASP A 180 14.99 -0.08 11.19
N ALA A 181 14.51 1.13 11.41
CA ALA A 181 15.39 2.30 11.52
C ALA A 181 16.40 2.13 12.66
N ALA A 182 15.94 1.65 13.82
CA ALA A 182 16.82 1.38 14.97
C ALA A 182 17.83 0.25 14.68
N ALA A 183 17.43 -0.81 13.98
CA ALA A 183 18.32 -1.90 13.59
C ALA A 183 19.41 -1.42 12.62
N ARG A 184 19.04 -0.63 11.60
CA ARG A 184 20.01 -0.04 10.65
C ARG A 184 21.01 0.89 11.35
N ALA A 185 20.55 1.72 12.29
CA ALA A 185 21.41 2.62 13.05
C ALA A 185 22.46 1.86 13.89
N ARG A 186 22.09 0.70 14.47
CA ARG A 186 23.00 -0.15 15.24
C ARG A 186 24.08 -0.83 14.39
N VAL A 187 23.77 -1.14 13.13
CA VAL A 187 24.74 -1.77 12.19
C VAL A 187 25.73 -0.73 11.64
N ALA A 188 25.30 0.54 11.56
CA ALA A 188 26.12 1.64 11.05
C ALA A 188 27.05 2.28 12.11
N ALA A 189 26.87 1.94 13.39
CA ALA A 189 27.68 2.44 14.54
C ALA A 189 28.80 1.47 14.91
#